data_acdaa1af13bf7d64d27a65c83f3dc8c6
#
_entry.id   acdaa1af13bf7d64d27a65c83f3dc8c6
#
_cell.length_a   1.000
_cell.length_b   1.000
_cell.length_c   1.000
_cell.angle_alpha   90.00
_cell.angle_beta   90.00
_cell.angle_gamma   90.00
#
_symmetry.space_group_name_H-M   'P 1'
#
loop_
_entity.id
_entity.type
_entity.pdbx_description
1 polymer ?
#
loop_
_entity_poly.entity_id
_entity_poly.type
_entity_poly.pdbx_seq_one_letter_code
_entity_poly.pdbx_strand_id
1 'polypeptide(L)'
;MIMLEGLNIKEIKSSLNSENYIFLNNILKEENPDAILVSLSKDLIDKYFQILIKSENIFLYLCEYKNETVGYAILSKKPSFLITEFKTLKYSILIDLIFGFKLKTIMNILLSASKIDLLLLSKDKKKFIHDNLNLHLLAVKKNYQSQGIGGEFILQILNNLEKNYNFEGITVETYSKDAGSFYQKKLNFYYLVKKLRFFKNLNIFKKDF
;
A
#
# COMPACT_ATOMS: atom_id res chain seq x y z
N MET A 1 -7.07 -2.90 24.29
CA MET A 1 -7.47 -2.47 22.93
C MET A 1 -8.99 -2.49 22.89
N ILE A 2 -9.63 -1.37 22.66
CA ILE A 2 -11.11 -1.29 22.57
C ILE A 2 -11.44 -1.64 21.13
N MET A 3 -11.99 -2.83 20.90
CA MET A 3 -12.49 -3.21 19.57
C MET A 3 -13.63 -2.26 19.20
N LEU A 4 -13.53 -1.63 18.04
CA LEU A 4 -14.60 -0.78 17.52
C LEU A 4 -15.78 -1.67 17.11
N GLU A 5 -16.89 -1.52 17.81
CA GLU A 5 -18.12 -2.27 17.50
C GLU A 5 -18.58 -1.96 16.07
N GLY A 6 -18.90 -3.02 15.31
CA GLY A 6 -19.31 -2.89 13.91
C GLY A 6 -18.18 -2.77 12.89
N LEU A 7 -16.91 -2.90 13.30
CA LEU A 7 -15.77 -3.00 12.37
C LEU A 7 -15.59 -4.46 11.93
N ASN A 8 -15.57 -4.68 10.62
CA ASN A 8 -15.31 -5.97 9.99
C ASN A 8 -14.19 -5.85 8.96
N ILE A 9 -13.30 -6.83 8.92
CA ILE A 9 -12.15 -6.86 8.01
C ILE A 9 -12.24 -8.10 7.13
N LYS A 10 -12.25 -7.87 5.81
CA LYS A 10 -12.41 -8.92 4.82
C LYS A 10 -11.20 -8.99 3.91
N GLU A 11 -10.51 -10.12 3.93
CA GLU A 11 -9.48 -10.43 2.94
C GLU A 11 -10.13 -10.86 1.62
N ILE A 12 -9.73 -10.28 0.51
CA ILE A 12 -10.25 -10.57 -0.81
C ILE A 12 -9.28 -11.53 -1.52
N LYS A 13 -9.77 -12.76 -1.77
CA LYS A 13 -8.95 -13.85 -2.36
C LYS A 13 -9.43 -14.35 -3.73
N SER A 14 -10.64 -14.05 -4.14
CA SER A 14 -11.24 -14.67 -5.34
C SER A 14 -11.72 -13.65 -6.36
N SER A 15 -12.60 -12.76 -5.98
CA SER A 15 -13.18 -11.76 -6.88
C SER A 15 -13.66 -10.53 -6.12
N LEU A 16 -13.69 -9.40 -6.80
CA LEU A 16 -14.38 -8.19 -6.37
C LEU A 16 -15.71 -8.10 -7.13
N ASN A 17 -16.75 -7.65 -6.46
CA ASN A 17 -17.97 -7.23 -7.13
C ASN A 17 -17.77 -5.83 -7.75
N SER A 18 -18.69 -5.41 -8.60
CA SER A 18 -18.62 -4.11 -9.29
C SER A 18 -18.60 -2.93 -8.33
N GLU A 19 -19.31 -3.01 -7.22
CA GLU A 19 -19.35 -1.95 -6.20
C GLU A 19 -17.98 -1.77 -5.53
N ASN A 20 -17.32 -2.88 -5.20
CA ASN A 20 -15.96 -2.83 -4.61
C ASN A 20 -14.93 -2.28 -5.61
N TYR A 21 -15.03 -2.58 -6.90
CA TYR A 21 -14.17 -1.96 -7.90
C TYR A 21 -14.37 -0.44 -7.97
N ILE A 22 -15.62 0.01 -8.01
CA ILE A 22 -15.95 1.44 -8.00
C ILE A 22 -15.40 2.10 -6.73
N PHE A 23 -15.63 1.48 -5.58
CA PHE A 23 -15.12 1.95 -4.29
C PHE A 23 -13.59 2.10 -4.30
N LEU A 24 -12.85 1.05 -4.71
CA LEU A 24 -11.39 1.06 -4.73
C LEU A 24 -10.83 2.13 -5.68
N ASN A 25 -11.44 2.31 -6.86
CA ASN A 25 -11.04 3.34 -7.81
C ASN A 25 -11.24 4.75 -7.25
N ASN A 26 -12.36 5.00 -6.56
CA ASN A 26 -12.69 6.31 -6.01
C ASN A 26 -11.78 6.65 -4.83
N ILE A 27 -11.71 5.77 -3.84
CA ILE A 27 -10.91 6.00 -2.63
C ILE A 27 -9.41 6.08 -2.95
N LEU A 28 -8.92 5.34 -3.96
CA LEU A 28 -7.53 5.45 -4.42
C LEU A 28 -7.22 6.87 -4.89
N LYS A 29 -8.12 7.47 -5.67
CA LYS A 29 -7.95 8.83 -6.20
C LYS A 29 -8.07 9.90 -5.11
N GLU A 30 -9.00 9.72 -4.20
CA GLU A 30 -9.30 10.69 -3.15
C GLU A 30 -8.22 10.70 -2.05
N GLU A 31 -7.82 9.50 -1.58
CA GLU A 31 -6.98 9.38 -0.39
C GLU A 31 -5.51 9.11 -0.69
N ASN A 32 -5.19 8.72 -1.93
CA ASN A 32 -3.82 8.46 -2.37
C ASN A 32 -3.47 9.19 -3.68
N PRO A 33 -3.69 10.51 -3.79
CA PRO A 33 -3.52 11.26 -5.04
C PRO A 33 -2.09 11.24 -5.58
N ASP A 34 -1.09 11.03 -4.73
CA ASP A 34 0.33 10.91 -5.12
C ASP A 34 0.71 9.48 -5.60
N ALA A 35 -0.19 8.50 -5.52
CA ALA A 35 0.08 7.16 -6.00
C ALA A 35 0.20 7.14 -7.53
N ILE A 36 1.22 6.41 -8.05
CA ILE A 36 1.40 6.26 -9.51
C ILE A 36 0.14 5.70 -10.17
N LEU A 37 -0.58 4.82 -9.49
CA LEU A 37 -1.81 4.20 -9.95
C LEU A 37 -2.88 5.22 -10.34
N VAL A 38 -2.98 6.35 -9.64
CA VAL A 38 -3.97 7.41 -9.95
C VAL A 38 -3.75 8.01 -11.33
N SER A 39 -2.52 7.96 -11.85
CA SER A 39 -2.22 8.45 -13.19
C SER A 39 -2.54 7.46 -14.31
N LEU A 40 -2.93 6.21 -14.00
CA LEU A 40 -3.29 5.21 -14.99
C LEU A 40 -4.75 5.33 -15.43
N SER A 41 -5.08 4.78 -16.61
CA SER A 41 -6.46 4.64 -17.05
C SER A 41 -7.24 3.71 -16.12
N LYS A 42 -8.56 3.86 -16.11
CA LYS A 42 -9.45 3.03 -15.28
C LYS A 42 -9.24 1.53 -15.58
N ASP A 43 -9.16 1.16 -16.86
CA ASP A 43 -8.97 -0.23 -17.27
C ASP A 43 -7.67 -0.84 -16.74
N LEU A 44 -6.59 -0.04 -16.66
CA LEU A 44 -5.33 -0.48 -16.07
C LEU A 44 -5.41 -0.61 -14.56
N ILE A 45 -6.14 0.27 -13.88
CA ILE A 45 -6.38 0.16 -12.44
C ILE A 45 -7.21 -1.09 -12.13
N ASP A 46 -8.23 -1.39 -12.93
CA ASP A 46 -9.05 -2.59 -12.77
C ASP A 46 -8.21 -3.87 -12.98
N LYS A 47 -7.37 -3.92 -14.02
CA LYS A 47 -6.41 -5.01 -14.24
C LYS A 47 -5.42 -5.14 -13.08
N TYR A 48 -4.97 -4.01 -12.52
CA TYR A 48 -4.12 -3.99 -11.34
C TYR A 48 -4.78 -4.73 -10.17
N PHE A 49 -6.00 -4.38 -9.81
CA PHE A 49 -6.72 -5.06 -8.74
C PHE A 49 -6.99 -6.54 -9.04
N GLN A 50 -7.28 -6.90 -10.28
CA GLN A 50 -7.45 -8.30 -10.68
C GLN A 50 -6.17 -9.14 -10.47
N ILE A 51 -5.00 -8.56 -10.74
CA ILE A 51 -3.72 -9.22 -10.49
C ILE A 51 -3.49 -9.37 -8.99
N LEU A 52 -3.74 -8.33 -8.19
CA LEU A 52 -3.58 -8.39 -6.73
C LEU A 52 -4.38 -9.54 -6.11
N ILE A 53 -5.64 -9.67 -6.50
CA ILE A 53 -6.55 -10.68 -5.93
C ILE A 53 -6.10 -12.10 -6.26
N LYS A 54 -5.46 -12.30 -7.40
CA LYS A 54 -4.97 -13.62 -7.85
C LYS A 54 -3.60 -13.99 -7.26
N SER A 55 -2.89 -13.02 -6.69
CA SER A 55 -1.56 -13.24 -6.17
C SER A 55 -1.60 -13.89 -4.78
N GLU A 56 -0.82 -14.95 -4.60
CA GLU A 56 -0.58 -15.55 -3.28
C GLU A 56 0.40 -14.76 -2.41
N ASN A 57 1.04 -13.75 -2.99
CA ASN A 57 2.08 -12.96 -2.33
C ASN A 57 1.60 -11.58 -1.90
N ILE A 58 0.39 -11.21 -2.30
CA ILE A 58 -0.19 -9.90 -2.03
C ILE A 58 -1.54 -10.09 -1.33
N PHE A 59 -1.80 -9.27 -0.34
CA PHE A 59 -3.02 -9.26 0.43
C PHE A 59 -3.79 -7.99 0.15
N LEU A 60 -5.04 -8.13 -0.25
CA LEU A 60 -6.00 -7.04 -0.36
C LEU A 60 -7.05 -7.21 0.73
N TYR A 61 -7.15 -6.23 1.60
CA TYR A 61 -8.17 -6.18 2.65
C TYR A 61 -9.14 -5.05 2.41
N LEU A 62 -10.42 -5.29 2.63
CA LEU A 62 -11.44 -4.27 2.76
C LEU A 62 -11.80 -4.08 4.23
N CYS A 63 -12.05 -2.83 4.60
CA CYS A 63 -12.55 -2.42 5.89
C CYS A 63 -14.02 -2.06 5.76
N GLU A 64 -14.89 -2.79 6.43
CA GLU A 64 -16.31 -2.50 6.54
C GLU A 64 -16.61 -1.96 7.94
N TYR A 65 -17.37 -0.88 8.02
CA TYR A 65 -17.85 -0.31 9.27
C TYR A 65 -19.33 0.00 9.18
N LYS A 66 -20.12 -0.58 10.08
CA LYS A 66 -21.58 -0.46 10.09
C LYS A 66 -22.20 -0.81 8.73
N ASN A 67 -21.76 -1.91 8.12
CA ASN A 67 -22.19 -2.45 6.82
C ASN A 67 -21.84 -1.56 5.60
N GLU A 68 -20.95 -0.57 5.75
CA GLU A 68 -20.43 0.21 4.64
C GLU A 68 -18.93 -0.08 4.45
N THR A 69 -18.47 -0.25 3.20
CA THR A 69 -17.04 -0.33 2.88
C THR A 69 -16.43 1.06 3.01
N VAL A 70 -15.54 1.23 3.99
CA VAL A 70 -14.97 2.53 4.39
C VAL A 70 -13.47 2.65 4.16
N GLY A 71 -12.78 1.55 3.87
CA GLY A 71 -11.34 1.57 3.66
C GLY A 71 -10.80 0.33 2.97
N TYR A 72 -9.52 0.38 2.60
CA TYR A 72 -8.79 -0.76 2.08
C TYR A 72 -7.31 -0.71 2.48
N ALA A 73 -6.66 -1.88 2.46
CA ALA A 73 -5.22 -2.00 2.63
C ALA A 73 -4.64 -2.99 1.62
N ILE A 74 -3.46 -2.68 1.09
CA ILE A 74 -2.69 -3.56 0.21
C ILE A 74 -1.34 -3.81 0.87
N LEU A 75 -1.06 -5.08 1.13
CA LEU A 75 0.21 -5.52 1.68
C LEU A 75 0.84 -6.56 0.75
N SER A 76 2.15 -6.73 0.81
CA SER A 76 2.83 -7.86 0.17
C SER A 76 3.77 -8.55 1.15
N LYS A 77 4.00 -9.85 0.92
CA LYS A 77 4.99 -10.65 1.69
C LYS A 77 6.40 -10.07 1.58
N LYS A 78 6.73 -9.49 0.42
CA LYS A 78 7.98 -8.74 0.17
C LYS A 78 7.71 -7.60 -0.81
N PRO A 79 8.41 -6.47 -0.72
CA PRO A 79 8.22 -5.33 -1.63
C PRO A 79 8.41 -5.70 -3.11
N SER A 80 9.33 -6.64 -3.41
CA SER A 80 9.62 -7.08 -4.76
C SER A 80 8.46 -7.81 -5.44
N PHE A 81 7.57 -8.44 -4.68
CA PHE A 81 6.44 -9.18 -5.27
C PHE A 81 5.47 -8.26 -5.99
N LEU A 82 5.21 -7.06 -5.46
CA LEU A 82 4.38 -6.09 -6.16
C LEU A 82 4.92 -5.80 -7.58
N ILE A 83 6.23 -5.57 -7.69
CA ILE A 83 6.89 -5.29 -8.98
C ILE A 83 6.82 -6.52 -9.91
N THR A 84 6.99 -7.72 -9.35
CA THR A 84 6.99 -8.97 -10.13
C THR A 84 5.61 -9.27 -10.70
N GLU A 85 4.56 -9.12 -9.91
CA GLU A 85 3.18 -9.35 -10.34
C GLU A 85 2.75 -8.41 -11.47
N PHE A 86 3.27 -7.18 -11.48
CA PHE A 86 2.94 -6.20 -12.52
C PHE A 86 3.83 -6.22 -13.76
N LYS A 87 4.77 -7.15 -13.88
CA LYS A 87 5.60 -7.28 -15.10
C LYS A 87 4.74 -7.45 -16.35
N THR A 88 3.62 -8.16 -16.27
CA THR A 88 2.69 -8.40 -17.37
C THR A 88 2.04 -7.12 -17.88
N LEU A 89 1.84 -6.12 -17.01
CA LEU A 89 1.25 -4.83 -17.38
C LEU A 89 2.29 -3.78 -17.82
N LYS A 90 3.58 -4.09 -17.78
CA LYS A 90 4.65 -3.11 -18.01
C LYS A 90 4.48 -2.31 -19.29
N TYR A 91 4.22 -2.98 -20.39
CA TYR A 91 4.04 -2.34 -21.70
C TYR A 91 2.74 -1.54 -21.77
N SER A 92 1.64 -2.08 -21.26
CA SER A 92 0.35 -1.38 -21.22
C SER A 92 0.42 -0.10 -20.37
N ILE A 93 1.11 -0.15 -19.23
CA ILE A 93 1.36 1.01 -18.39
C ILE A 93 2.20 2.05 -19.13
N LEU A 94 3.28 1.63 -19.80
CA LEU A 94 4.13 2.54 -20.54
C LEU A 94 3.36 3.24 -21.68
N ILE A 95 2.58 2.48 -22.44
CA ILE A 95 1.73 3.01 -23.51
C ILE A 95 0.73 4.04 -22.95
N ASP A 96 -0.01 3.69 -21.89
CA ASP A 96 -0.99 4.59 -21.26
C ASP A 96 -0.34 5.90 -20.77
N LEU A 97 0.86 5.83 -20.21
CA LEU A 97 1.57 7.00 -19.73
C LEU A 97 2.09 7.89 -20.86
N ILE A 98 2.56 7.28 -21.98
CA ILE A 98 3.02 8.01 -23.17
C ILE A 98 1.85 8.71 -23.84
N PHE A 99 0.77 7.98 -24.17
CA PHE A 99 -0.42 8.56 -24.81
C PHE A 99 -1.14 9.57 -23.91
N GLY A 100 -1.07 9.40 -22.57
CA GLY A 100 -1.58 10.38 -21.62
C GLY A 100 -0.66 11.58 -21.37
N PHE A 101 0.48 11.71 -22.08
CA PHE A 101 1.49 12.75 -21.87
C PHE A 101 1.96 12.90 -20.42
N LYS A 102 2.04 11.78 -19.69
CA LYS A 102 2.37 11.75 -18.26
C LYS A 102 3.89 11.63 -18.03
N LEU A 103 4.67 12.50 -18.67
CA LEU A 103 6.14 12.48 -18.65
C LEU A 103 6.73 12.47 -17.25
N LYS A 104 6.14 13.23 -16.31
CA LYS A 104 6.57 13.26 -14.90
C LYS A 104 6.45 11.87 -14.25
N THR A 105 5.36 11.16 -14.52
CA THR A 105 5.15 9.79 -13.98
C THR A 105 6.13 8.80 -14.59
N ILE A 106 6.42 8.90 -15.90
CA ILE A 106 7.43 8.07 -16.58
C ILE A 106 8.80 8.29 -15.93
N MET A 107 9.22 9.54 -15.77
CA MET A 107 10.48 9.88 -15.11
C MET A 107 10.56 9.30 -13.70
N ASN A 108 9.47 9.40 -12.96
CA ASN A 108 9.36 8.86 -11.61
C ASN A 108 9.53 7.33 -11.57
N ILE A 109 8.92 6.61 -12.51
CA ILE A 109 9.06 5.15 -12.62
C ILE A 109 10.50 4.77 -12.95
N LEU A 110 11.15 5.45 -13.89
CA LEU A 110 12.54 5.21 -14.27
C LEU A 110 13.50 5.43 -13.10
N LEU A 111 13.34 6.52 -12.37
CA LEU A 111 14.15 6.81 -11.17
C LEU A 111 13.93 5.76 -10.07
N SER A 112 12.70 5.28 -9.87
CA SER A 112 12.41 4.20 -8.92
C SER A 112 13.06 2.88 -9.31
N ALA A 113 13.04 2.57 -10.61
CA ALA A 113 13.62 1.33 -11.13
C ALA A 113 15.15 1.29 -11.00
N SER A 114 15.81 2.46 -10.96
CA SER A 114 17.27 2.56 -10.83
C SER A 114 17.80 2.10 -9.47
N LYS A 115 16.94 1.98 -8.43
CA LYS A 115 17.29 1.60 -7.05
C LYS A 115 18.41 2.46 -6.42
N ILE A 116 18.72 3.62 -6.99
CA ILE A 116 19.76 4.52 -6.50
C ILE A 116 19.49 4.92 -5.04
N ASP A 117 18.23 5.07 -4.69
CA ASP A 117 17.77 5.39 -3.34
C ASP A 117 18.13 4.32 -2.29
N LEU A 118 18.38 3.08 -2.73
CA LEU A 118 18.78 1.97 -1.85
C LEU A 118 20.30 1.87 -1.67
N LEU A 119 21.10 2.44 -2.56
CA LEU A 119 22.56 2.29 -2.52
C LEU A 119 23.18 2.81 -1.23
N LEU A 120 22.62 3.86 -0.66
CA LEU A 120 23.11 4.51 0.56
C LEU A 120 22.66 3.83 1.87
N LEU A 121 21.86 2.77 1.80
CA LEU A 121 21.38 2.06 2.99
C LEU A 121 22.40 1.02 3.47
N SER A 122 22.49 0.84 4.80
CA SER A 122 23.25 -0.28 5.39
C SER A 122 22.66 -1.63 4.97
N LYS A 123 23.47 -2.69 5.00
CA LYS A 123 23.04 -4.05 4.62
C LYS A 123 21.84 -4.52 5.43
N ASP A 124 21.84 -4.28 6.74
CA ASP A 124 20.76 -4.71 7.64
C ASP A 124 19.43 -4.03 7.33
N LYS A 125 19.46 -2.70 7.08
CA LYS A 125 18.25 -1.97 6.67
C LYS A 125 17.71 -2.46 5.33
N LYS A 126 18.60 -2.74 4.36
CA LYS A 126 18.22 -3.34 3.07
C LYS A 126 17.57 -4.70 3.27
N LYS A 127 18.19 -5.57 4.07
CA LYS A 127 17.68 -6.89 4.38
C LYS A 127 16.29 -6.81 5.01
N PHE A 128 16.13 -5.99 6.05
CA PHE A 128 14.84 -5.82 6.71
C PHE A 128 13.74 -5.38 5.74
N ILE A 129 14.01 -4.36 4.89
CA ILE A 129 13.06 -3.86 3.90
C ILE A 129 12.69 -4.94 2.88
N HIS A 130 13.68 -5.76 2.44
CA HIS A 130 13.45 -6.73 1.37
C HIS A 130 12.80 -8.04 1.81
N ASP A 131 13.01 -8.43 3.05
CA ASP A 131 12.63 -9.78 3.53
C ASP A 131 11.33 -9.80 4.34
N ASN A 132 10.80 -8.63 4.69
CA ASN A 132 9.62 -8.50 5.53
C ASN A 132 8.39 -7.98 4.77
N LEU A 133 7.24 -8.05 5.45
CA LEU A 133 5.99 -7.49 4.96
C LEU A 133 6.15 -6.03 4.57
N ASN A 134 5.42 -5.62 3.55
CA ASN A 134 5.34 -4.22 3.16
C ASN A 134 3.89 -3.78 3.02
N LEU A 135 3.52 -2.71 3.71
CA LEU A 135 2.25 -2.01 3.54
C LEU A 135 2.40 -0.98 2.41
N HIS A 136 1.83 -1.30 1.26
CA HIS A 136 1.92 -0.45 0.07
C HIS A 136 0.91 0.68 0.06
N LEU A 137 -0.32 0.38 0.42
CA LEU A 137 -1.42 1.34 0.44
C LEU A 137 -2.32 1.07 1.65
N LEU A 138 -2.74 2.14 2.28
CA LEU A 138 -3.76 2.16 3.33
C LEU A 138 -4.60 3.40 3.10
N ALA A 139 -5.90 3.22 2.97
CA ALA A 139 -6.83 4.33 2.89
C ALA A 139 -8.11 4.05 3.67
N VAL A 140 -8.62 5.09 4.30
CA VAL A 140 -9.94 5.13 4.95
C VAL A 140 -10.63 6.39 4.46
N LYS A 141 -11.89 6.30 4.02
CA LYS A 141 -12.69 7.44 3.58
C LYS A 141 -12.60 8.58 4.57
N LYS A 142 -12.47 9.80 4.09
CA LYS A 142 -12.26 11.02 4.87
C LYS A 142 -13.24 11.18 6.03
N ASN A 143 -14.51 10.88 5.80
CA ASN A 143 -15.57 10.99 6.82
C ASN A 143 -15.42 9.99 7.99
N TYR A 144 -14.60 8.97 7.83
CA TYR A 144 -14.32 7.92 8.81
C TYR A 144 -12.92 8.03 9.42
N GLN A 145 -12.13 9.02 8.99
CA GLN A 145 -10.81 9.27 9.56
C GLN A 145 -10.92 9.89 10.95
N SER A 146 -9.83 9.85 11.70
CA SER A 146 -9.74 10.37 13.09
C SER A 146 -10.66 9.70 14.13
N GLN A 147 -11.42 8.66 13.74
CA GLN A 147 -12.29 7.87 14.62
C GLN A 147 -11.63 6.58 15.14
N GLY A 148 -10.33 6.40 14.89
CA GLY A 148 -9.60 5.19 15.29
C GLY A 148 -9.71 4.02 14.31
N ILE A 149 -10.60 4.09 13.29
CA ILE A 149 -10.88 3.00 12.35
C ILE A 149 -9.62 2.53 11.62
N GLY A 150 -8.83 3.46 11.07
CA GLY A 150 -7.60 3.10 10.35
C GLY A 150 -6.56 2.40 11.23
N GLY A 151 -6.47 2.78 12.50
CA GLY A 151 -5.60 2.14 13.47
C GLY A 151 -6.03 0.72 13.80
N GLU A 152 -7.30 0.54 14.14
CA GLU A 152 -7.88 -0.76 14.45
C GLU A 152 -7.82 -1.70 13.24
N PHE A 153 -8.15 -1.17 12.05
CA PHE A 153 -8.07 -1.90 10.78
C PHE A 153 -6.69 -2.53 10.55
N ILE A 154 -5.64 -1.72 10.64
CA ILE A 154 -4.28 -2.23 10.41
C ILE A 154 -3.82 -3.17 11.54
N LEU A 155 -4.16 -2.90 12.79
CA LEU A 155 -3.80 -3.76 13.91
C LEU A 155 -4.41 -5.16 13.78
N GLN A 156 -5.67 -5.26 13.39
CA GLN A 156 -6.30 -6.57 13.17
C GLN A 156 -5.68 -7.34 11.99
N ILE A 157 -5.33 -6.63 10.89
CA ILE A 157 -4.59 -7.25 9.77
C ILE A 157 -3.24 -7.79 10.27
N LEU A 158 -2.47 -6.98 10.99
CA LEU A 158 -1.15 -7.38 11.48
C LEU A 158 -1.23 -8.57 12.43
N ASN A 159 -2.17 -8.56 13.36
CA ASN A 159 -2.40 -9.68 14.28
C ASN A 159 -2.77 -10.97 13.54
N ASN A 160 -3.53 -10.89 12.45
CA ASN A 160 -3.87 -12.04 11.61
C ASN A 160 -2.64 -12.56 10.85
N LEU A 161 -1.86 -11.64 10.26
CA LEU A 161 -0.67 -12.01 9.48
C LEU A 161 0.43 -12.58 10.37
N GLU A 162 0.66 -12.03 11.56
CA GLU A 162 1.61 -12.53 12.54
C GLU A 162 1.30 -13.97 12.98
N LYS A 163 0.01 -14.30 13.17
CA LYS A 163 -0.42 -15.66 13.54
C LYS A 163 -0.25 -16.68 12.42
N ASN A 164 -0.39 -16.26 11.17
CA ASN A 164 -0.45 -17.17 10.02
C ASN A 164 0.87 -17.24 9.24
N TYR A 165 1.80 -16.31 9.46
CA TYR A 165 3.05 -16.22 8.72
C TYR A 165 4.21 -15.88 9.68
N ASN A 166 5.37 -16.41 9.37
CA ASN A 166 6.60 -16.14 10.14
C ASN A 166 7.37 -14.98 9.51
N PHE A 167 6.96 -13.75 9.80
CA PHE A 167 7.67 -12.54 9.43
C PHE A 167 8.35 -11.91 10.64
N GLU A 168 9.53 -11.32 10.45
CA GLU A 168 10.22 -10.58 11.52
C GLU A 168 9.58 -9.21 11.78
N GLY A 169 8.77 -8.71 10.82
CA GLY A 169 8.12 -7.43 10.96
C GLY A 169 7.49 -6.91 9.66
N ILE A 170 7.18 -5.63 9.66
CA ILE A 170 6.54 -4.92 8.54
C ILE A 170 7.20 -3.57 8.29
N THR A 171 7.25 -3.16 7.03
CA THR A 171 7.63 -1.80 6.62
C THR A 171 6.46 -1.06 6.00
N VAL A 172 6.48 0.28 6.14
CA VAL A 172 5.58 1.19 5.44
C VAL A 172 6.35 2.40 4.93
N GLU A 173 6.00 2.86 3.75
CA GLU A 173 6.59 4.04 3.12
C GLU A 173 5.56 5.16 3.01
N THR A 174 5.92 6.39 3.38
CA THR A 174 5.03 7.55 3.22
C THR A 174 5.78 8.85 2.99
N TYR A 175 5.18 9.73 2.17
CA TYR A 175 5.60 11.12 1.99
C TYR A 175 4.92 12.05 3.00
N SER A 176 3.77 11.65 3.54
CA SER A 176 2.96 12.46 4.45
C SER A 176 3.55 12.45 5.86
N LYS A 177 3.70 13.64 6.44
CA LYS A 177 4.09 13.78 7.86
C LYS A 177 2.99 13.27 8.78
N ASP A 178 1.73 13.48 8.43
CA ASP A 178 0.57 13.05 9.22
C ASP A 178 0.46 11.53 9.24
N ALA A 179 0.62 10.88 8.08
CA ALA A 179 0.68 9.42 8.01
C ALA A 179 1.88 8.87 8.79
N GLY A 180 3.07 9.50 8.70
CA GLY A 180 4.22 9.13 9.52
C GLY A 180 3.95 9.23 11.01
N SER A 181 3.32 10.32 11.44
CA SER A 181 2.90 10.52 12.84
C SER A 181 1.87 9.47 13.29
N PHE A 182 0.93 9.12 12.42
CA PHE A 182 -0.05 8.06 12.66
C PHE A 182 0.64 6.71 12.91
N TYR A 183 1.55 6.30 12.02
CA TYR A 183 2.29 5.04 12.18
C TYR A 183 3.11 5.02 13.48
N GLN A 184 3.81 6.09 13.79
CA GLN A 184 4.62 6.16 15.01
C GLN A 184 3.78 6.19 16.29
N LYS A 185 2.83 7.13 16.39
CA LYS A 185 2.11 7.42 17.64
C LYS A 185 0.97 6.45 17.94
N LYS A 186 0.32 5.91 16.88
CA LYS A 186 -0.87 5.06 17.04
C LYS A 186 -0.56 3.58 16.88
N LEU A 187 0.46 3.23 16.09
CA LEU A 187 0.76 1.85 15.73
C LEU A 187 2.14 1.37 16.21
N ASN A 188 2.89 2.25 16.91
CA ASN A 188 4.21 1.95 17.44
C ASN A 188 5.22 1.50 16.37
N PHE A 189 5.18 2.13 15.20
CA PHE A 189 6.22 1.98 14.20
C PHE A 189 7.41 2.86 14.54
N TYR A 190 8.61 2.40 14.21
CA TYR A 190 9.85 3.14 14.38
C TYR A 190 10.30 3.72 13.05
N TYR A 191 10.83 4.94 13.09
CA TYR A 191 11.50 5.53 11.92
C TYR A 191 12.75 4.71 11.57
N LEU A 192 12.80 4.17 10.35
CA LEU A 192 13.90 3.35 9.87
C LEU A 192 14.91 4.18 9.07
N VAL A 193 14.42 4.89 8.05
CA VAL A 193 15.27 5.66 7.14
C VAL A 193 14.43 6.62 6.27
N LYS A 194 15.11 7.65 5.78
CA LYS A 194 14.61 8.58 4.77
C LYS A 194 15.28 8.27 3.44
N LYS A 195 14.49 8.18 2.38
CA LYS A 195 14.95 8.07 1.00
C LYS A 195 14.58 9.32 0.23
N LEU A 196 15.35 9.68 -0.77
CA LEU A 196 14.95 10.65 -1.78
C LEU A 196 14.32 9.88 -2.95
N ARG A 197 13.03 10.04 -3.14
CA ARG A 197 12.31 9.42 -4.25
C ARG A 197 11.45 10.48 -4.93
N PHE A 198 11.55 10.61 -6.26
CA PHE A 198 10.79 11.57 -7.03
C PHE A 198 10.96 13.04 -6.56
N PHE A 199 12.18 13.40 -6.16
CA PHE A 199 12.49 14.71 -5.57
C PHE A 199 11.71 15.04 -4.29
N LYS A 200 11.02 14.06 -3.71
CA LYS A 200 10.35 14.15 -2.40
C LYS A 200 11.06 13.25 -1.39
N ASN A 201 10.99 13.65 -0.13
CA ASN A 201 11.48 12.83 0.97
C ASN A 201 10.46 11.73 1.29
N LEU A 202 10.83 10.50 1.05
CA LEU A 202 10.05 9.32 1.42
C LEU A 202 10.58 8.78 2.75
N ASN A 203 9.75 8.76 3.77
CA ASN A 203 10.09 8.19 5.06
C ASN A 203 9.65 6.72 5.10
N ILE A 204 10.55 5.87 5.60
CA ILE A 204 10.26 4.45 5.84
C ILE A 204 10.21 4.23 7.34
N PHE A 205 9.16 3.59 7.76
CA PHE A 205 8.96 3.14 9.13
C PHE A 205 8.92 1.62 9.16
N LYS A 206 9.34 1.04 10.28
CA LYS A 206 9.26 -0.38 10.55
C LYS A 206 8.53 -0.67 11.86
N LYS A 207 7.97 -1.86 11.96
CA LYS A 207 7.51 -2.45 13.20
C LYS A 207 7.97 -3.88 13.24
N ASP A 208 8.61 -4.29 14.32
CA ASP A 208 8.98 -5.66 14.60
C ASP A 208 7.76 -6.39 15.20
N PHE A 209 7.60 -7.68 14.91
CA PHE A 209 6.54 -8.56 15.43
C PHE A 209 7.02 -9.33 16.67
#